data_ff4ee091ee01e037dc23826e4462da0b
#
_entry.id   ff4ee091ee01e037dc23826e4462da0b
#
_cell.length_a   1.000
_cell.length_b   1.000
_cell.length_c   1.000
_cell.angle_alpha   90.00
_cell.angle_beta   90.00
_cell.angle_gamma   90.00
#
_symmetry.space_group_name_H-M   'P 1'
#
loop_
_entity.id
_entity.type
_entity.pdbx_description
1 polymer ?
#
loop_
_entity_poly.entity_id
_entity_poly.type
_entity_poly.pdbx_seq_one_letter_code
_entity_poly.pdbx_strand_id
1 'polypeptide(L)'
;MIYSYLRKKNLYLAAAITSMALSACSSLIPDRITSASDWQAGNENDVSGFDSSGRLAIKDQGKGSYANFSWQNTGSVQTIEVKTPLGNSVGVLCTDSSGVIAEDSKGQIITAASIEELSQRMLGFVLPFDHLNQWVQGYWIADEPYQLLPNGKLKQSGWIIQRQQQNGSHNPRIVLLNNARFDIRLVFDEYTDTDDSAKSAQCELRQKLS
;
A
#
# COMPACT_ATOMS: atom_id res chain seq x y z
N MET A 1 9.01 -67.00 -27.65
CA MET A 1 10.13 -66.09 -27.24
C MET A 1 9.96 -64.66 -27.73
N ILE A 2 8.93 -64.29 -28.49
CA ILE A 2 8.73 -62.95 -29.10
C ILE A 2 7.83 -62.05 -28.22
N TYR A 3 6.97 -62.62 -27.42
CA TYR A 3 5.99 -61.86 -26.57
C TYR A 3 6.61 -61.12 -25.36
N SER A 4 7.78 -61.55 -24.89
CA SER A 4 8.42 -60.91 -23.73
C SER A 4 9.23 -59.68 -24.11
N TYR A 5 9.58 -59.52 -25.37
CA TYR A 5 10.41 -58.43 -25.85
C TYR A 5 9.59 -57.13 -26.08
N LEU A 6 8.35 -57.29 -26.52
CA LEU A 6 7.44 -56.14 -26.77
C LEU A 6 6.93 -55.51 -25.50
N ARG A 7 6.80 -56.29 -24.41
CA ARG A 7 6.33 -55.78 -23.12
C ARG A 7 7.34 -54.87 -22.40
N LYS A 8 8.64 -55.10 -22.64
CA LYS A 8 9.71 -54.26 -22.04
C LYS A 8 9.89 -52.93 -22.79
N LYS A 9 9.67 -52.86 -24.09
CA LYS A 9 9.77 -51.61 -24.86
C LYS A 9 8.68 -50.60 -24.52
N ASN A 10 7.47 -51.07 -24.25
CA ASN A 10 6.36 -50.19 -23.86
C ASN A 10 6.51 -49.64 -22.43
N LEU A 11 7.24 -50.34 -21.55
CA LEU A 11 7.50 -49.86 -20.18
C LEU A 11 8.50 -48.71 -20.14
N TYR A 12 9.48 -48.68 -21.02
CA TYR A 12 10.45 -47.57 -21.13
C TYR A 12 9.88 -46.34 -21.83
N LEU A 13 8.90 -46.51 -22.71
CA LEU A 13 8.22 -45.39 -23.36
C LEU A 13 7.27 -44.67 -22.43
N ALA A 14 6.62 -45.40 -21.50
CA ALA A 14 5.75 -44.82 -20.48
C ALA A 14 6.52 -44.06 -19.37
N ALA A 15 7.77 -44.50 -19.06
CA ALA A 15 8.61 -43.83 -18.06
C ALA A 15 9.25 -42.51 -18.58
N ALA A 16 9.41 -42.35 -19.90
CA ALA A 16 10.01 -41.15 -20.48
C ALA A 16 9.03 -39.98 -20.61
N ILE A 17 7.72 -40.21 -20.60
CA ILE A 17 6.69 -39.16 -20.72
C ILE A 17 6.36 -38.52 -19.38
N THR A 18 6.61 -39.20 -18.25
CA THR A 18 6.30 -38.71 -16.91
C THR A 18 7.34 -37.72 -16.35
N SER A 19 8.48 -37.53 -16.97
CA SER A 19 9.55 -36.67 -16.48
C SER A 19 9.55 -35.23 -17.05
N MET A 20 8.62 -34.87 -17.93
CA MET A 20 8.56 -33.53 -18.54
C MET A 20 7.53 -32.56 -17.91
N ALA A 21 6.83 -32.96 -16.84
CA ALA A 21 5.73 -32.16 -16.27
C ALA A 21 6.11 -31.33 -15.04
N LEU A 22 7.40 -31.24 -14.63
CA LEU A 22 7.80 -30.53 -13.41
C LEU A 22 8.63 -29.25 -13.63
N SER A 23 8.65 -28.69 -14.82
CA SER A 23 9.41 -27.44 -15.08
C SER A 23 8.53 -26.20 -15.17
N ALA A 24 7.31 -26.21 -14.68
CA ALA A 24 6.48 -25.02 -14.51
C ALA A 24 6.69 -24.39 -13.12
N CYS A 25 7.94 -24.21 -12.69
CA CYS A 25 8.25 -23.17 -11.74
C CYS A 25 8.19 -21.85 -12.51
N SER A 26 7.01 -21.20 -12.52
CA SER A 26 6.95 -19.78 -12.81
C SER A 26 7.91 -19.12 -11.83
N SER A 27 9.02 -18.63 -12.32
CA SER A 27 9.89 -17.71 -11.59
C SER A 27 9.02 -16.50 -11.26
N LEU A 28 8.41 -16.52 -10.07
CA LEU A 28 7.91 -15.32 -9.45
C LEU A 28 9.16 -14.44 -9.26
N ILE A 29 9.39 -13.55 -10.23
CA ILE A 29 10.42 -12.53 -10.06
C ILE A 29 10.00 -11.76 -8.83
N PRO A 30 10.75 -11.80 -7.71
CA PRO A 30 10.36 -11.09 -6.52
C PRO A 30 10.30 -9.60 -6.84
N ASP A 31 9.25 -8.91 -6.36
CA ASP A 31 9.16 -7.47 -6.45
C ASP A 31 10.45 -6.85 -5.90
N ARG A 32 10.97 -5.84 -6.61
CA ARG A 32 12.23 -5.21 -6.24
C ARG A 32 12.10 -4.50 -4.90
N ILE A 33 12.97 -4.84 -3.95
CA ILE A 33 13.08 -4.10 -2.70
C ILE A 33 13.75 -2.77 -3.01
N THR A 34 13.13 -1.66 -2.59
CA THR A 34 13.69 -0.32 -2.72
C THR A 34 15.09 -0.25 -2.10
N SER A 35 16.06 0.26 -2.84
CA SER A 35 17.40 0.57 -2.34
C SER A 35 17.43 1.99 -1.78
N ALA A 36 18.49 2.35 -1.03
CA ALA A 36 18.66 3.71 -0.53
C ALA A 36 18.70 4.76 -1.66
N SER A 37 19.17 4.37 -2.84
CA SER A 37 19.22 5.24 -4.02
C SER A 37 17.85 5.51 -4.68
N ASP A 38 16.83 4.75 -4.32
CA ASP A 38 15.48 4.93 -4.86
C ASP A 38 14.64 5.95 -4.06
N TRP A 39 15.16 6.40 -2.92
CA TRP A 39 14.55 7.47 -2.14
C TRP A 39 15.05 8.83 -2.62
N GLN A 40 14.18 9.83 -2.65
CA GLN A 40 14.47 11.20 -3.06
C GLN A 40 13.94 12.18 -2.03
N ALA A 41 14.53 13.39 -1.98
CA ALA A 41 13.94 14.48 -1.23
C ALA A 41 12.65 14.90 -1.92
N GLY A 42 11.58 15.15 -1.16
CA GLY A 42 10.32 15.60 -1.71
C GLY A 42 9.59 16.56 -0.79
N ASN A 43 8.86 17.47 -1.42
CA ASN A 43 7.88 18.34 -0.81
C ASN A 43 6.47 17.86 -1.23
N GLU A 44 5.43 18.43 -0.68
CA GLU A 44 4.05 18.12 -1.07
C GLU A 44 3.80 18.32 -2.58
N ASN A 45 4.50 19.27 -3.22
CA ASN A 45 4.38 19.58 -4.65
C ASN A 45 5.09 18.56 -5.57
N ASP A 46 5.94 17.70 -5.02
CA ASP A 46 6.67 16.69 -5.79
C ASP A 46 5.86 15.39 -5.93
N VAL A 47 4.74 15.30 -5.20
CA VAL A 47 3.89 14.13 -5.15
C VAL A 47 2.89 14.15 -6.29
N SER A 48 2.89 13.12 -7.12
CA SER A 48 1.91 12.97 -8.20
C SER A 48 0.54 12.56 -7.67
N GLY A 49 -0.51 12.92 -8.41
CA GLY A 49 -1.83 12.36 -8.19
C GLY A 49 -1.86 10.88 -8.52
N PHE A 50 -2.68 10.11 -7.77
CA PHE A 50 -2.89 8.69 -8.06
C PHE A 50 -4.24 8.18 -7.58
N ASP A 51 -4.68 7.10 -8.21
CA ASP A 51 -5.75 6.22 -7.72
C ASP A 51 -5.14 4.86 -7.39
N SER A 52 -5.46 4.31 -6.22
CA SER A 52 -4.97 3.01 -5.81
C SER A 52 -6.00 2.23 -5.00
N SER A 53 -5.87 0.91 -5.04
CA SER A 53 -6.61 -0.01 -4.19
C SER A 53 -5.73 -1.13 -3.69
N GLY A 54 -6.11 -1.73 -2.55
CA GLY A 54 -5.29 -2.77 -1.99
C GLY A 54 -5.74 -3.25 -0.62
N ARG A 55 -4.78 -3.86 0.06
CA ARG A 55 -4.98 -4.50 1.36
C ARG A 55 -4.11 -3.88 2.43
N LEU A 56 -4.70 -3.69 3.59
CA LEU A 56 -4.08 -3.14 4.78
C LEU A 56 -4.03 -4.21 5.86
N ALA A 57 -2.88 -4.38 6.47
CA ALA A 57 -2.73 -5.11 7.73
C ALA A 57 -2.09 -4.20 8.77
N ILE A 58 -2.68 -4.13 9.95
CA ILE A 58 -2.14 -3.39 11.09
C ILE A 58 -1.99 -4.37 12.25
N LYS A 59 -0.82 -4.36 12.88
CA LYS A 59 -0.57 -5.07 14.12
C LYS A 59 -0.24 -4.05 15.20
N ASP A 60 -1.06 -4.00 16.24
CA ASP A 60 -0.89 -3.17 17.43
C ASP A 60 -0.59 -4.08 18.62
N GLN A 61 0.64 -4.04 19.13
CA GLN A 61 1.06 -4.84 20.29
C GLN A 61 0.67 -6.33 20.19
N GLY A 62 0.79 -6.90 18.99
CA GLY A 62 0.49 -8.31 18.73
C GLY A 62 -0.94 -8.62 18.30
N LYS A 63 -1.88 -7.67 18.35
CA LYS A 63 -3.25 -7.82 17.83
C LYS A 63 -3.29 -7.38 16.37
N GLY A 64 -3.67 -8.28 15.47
CA GLY A 64 -3.75 -8.03 14.04
C GLY A 64 -5.16 -7.64 13.58
N SER A 65 -5.23 -6.67 12.68
CA SER A 65 -6.44 -6.28 11.95
C SER A 65 -6.15 -6.23 10.46
N TYR A 66 -7.14 -6.62 9.65
CA TYR A 66 -7.05 -6.64 8.20
C TYR A 66 -8.20 -5.86 7.59
N ALA A 67 -7.92 -5.14 6.52
CA ALA A 67 -8.90 -4.36 5.78
C ALA A 67 -8.50 -4.27 4.30
N ASN A 68 -9.45 -3.88 3.46
CA ASN A 68 -9.18 -3.38 2.12
C ASN A 68 -9.19 -1.85 2.17
N PHE A 69 -8.46 -1.22 1.27
CA PHE A 69 -8.49 0.23 1.12
C PHE A 69 -8.64 0.62 -0.35
N SER A 70 -9.23 1.79 -0.57
CA SER A 70 -9.06 2.57 -1.79
C SER A 70 -8.51 3.94 -1.39
N TRP A 71 -7.54 4.44 -2.15
CA TRP A 71 -6.87 5.69 -1.85
C TRP A 71 -6.69 6.51 -3.12
N GLN A 72 -7.30 7.67 -3.13
CA GLN A 72 -7.21 8.66 -4.19
C GLN A 72 -6.44 9.88 -3.69
N ASN A 73 -5.48 10.32 -4.47
CA ASN A 73 -4.76 11.56 -4.26
C ASN A 73 -4.81 12.39 -5.53
N THR A 74 -5.28 13.62 -5.43
CA THR A 74 -5.33 14.58 -6.54
C THR A 74 -4.37 15.77 -6.32
N GLY A 75 -3.37 15.62 -5.44
CA GLY A 75 -2.51 16.73 -5.02
C GLY A 75 -3.18 17.63 -3.99
N SER A 76 -4.36 18.16 -4.28
CA SER A 76 -5.11 19.06 -3.37
C SER A 76 -6.13 18.37 -2.47
N VAL A 77 -6.60 17.19 -2.86
CA VAL A 77 -7.56 16.37 -2.09
C VAL A 77 -7.06 14.95 -1.99
N GLN A 78 -7.09 14.41 -0.80
CA GLN A 78 -6.71 13.04 -0.53
C GLN A 78 -7.88 12.33 0.15
N THR A 79 -8.36 11.23 -0.44
CA THR A 79 -9.48 10.44 0.09
C THR A 79 -9.04 8.99 0.27
N ILE A 80 -9.27 8.46 1.48
CA ILE A 80 -9.02 7.05 1.79
C ILE A 80 -10.30 6.44 2.35
N GLU A 81 -10.76 5.38 1.69
CA GLU A 81 -11.84 4.53 2.19
C GLU A 81 -11.26 3.22 2.70
N VAL A 82 -11.71 2.80 3.88
CA VAL A 82 -11.34 1.52 4.48
C VAL A 82 -12.58 0.64 4.54
N LYS A 83 -12.43 -0.61 4.07
CA LYS A 83 -13.48 -1.64 4.04
C LYS A 83 -13.04 -2.88 4.78
N THR A 84 -13.98 -3.57 5.41
CA THR A 84 -13.69 -4.93 5.90
C THR A 84 -13.31 -5.85 4.73
N PRO A 85 -12.66 -7.02 4.97
CA PRO A 85 -12.41 -7.99 3.91
C PRO A 85 -13.67 -8.45 3.16
N LEU A 86 -14.85 -8.33 3.79
CA LEU A 86 -16.15 -8.64 3.19
C LEU A 86 -16.76 -7.48 2.39
N GLY A 87 -16.06 -6.33 2.32
CA GLY A 87 -16.49 -5.16 1.53
C GLY A 87 -17.37 -4.14 2.26
N ASN A 88 -17.68 -4.35 3.55
CA ASN A 88 -18.45 -3.35 4.30
C ASN A 88 -17.56 -2.15 4.64
N SER A 89 -18.07 -0.92 4.46
CA SER A 89 -17.34 0.29 4.81
C SER A 89 -17.08 0.35 6.33
N VAL A 90 -15.83 0.62 6.68
CA VAL A 90 -15.36 0.91 8.04
C VAL A 90 -15.36 2.41 8.26
N GLY A 91 -14.99 3.17 7.24
CA GLY A 91 -14.97 4.62 7.25
C GLY A 91 -14.30 5.18 6.01
N VAL A 92 -14.54 6.47 5.79
CA VAL A 92 -13.91 7.29 4.76
C VAL A 92 -13.24 8.46 5.46
N LEU A 93 -12.01 8.76 5.05
CA LEU A 93 -11.26 9.92 5.49
C LEU A 93 -10.90 10.75 4.26
N CYS A 94 -11.13 12.04 4.35
CA CYS A 94 -10.76 12.96 3.28
C CYS A 94 -10.08 14.20 3.84
N THR A 95 -9.02 14.66 3.15
CA THR A 95 -8.32 15.91 3.46
C THR A 95 -8.36 16.86 2.29
N ASP A 96 -8.49 18.14 2.57
CA ASP A 96 -8.39 19.23 1.62
C ASP A 96 -7.87 20.51 2.32
N SER A 97 -7.82 21.63 1.62
CA SER A 97 -7.36 22.93 2.16
C SER A 97 -8.18 23.43 3.37
N SER A 98 -9.36 22.88 3.61
CA SER A 98 -10.23 23.23 4.77
C SER A 98 -10.00 22.31 5.98
N GLY A 99 -9.04 21.37 5.91
CA GLY A 99 -8.73 20.39 6.95
C GLY A 99 -9.27 19.01 6.64
N VAL A 100 -9.57 18.25 7.69
CA VAL A 100 -9.91 16.83 7.61
C VAL A 100 -11.38 16.61 7.91
N ILE A 101 -12.00 15.71 7.15
CA ILE A 101 -13.36 15.22 7.37
C ILE A 101 -13.36 13.70 7.25
N ALA A 102 -14.04 13.03 8.16
CA ALA A 102 -14.22 11.58 8.12
C ALA A 102 -15.69 11.21 8.35
N GLU A 103 -16.06 10.07 7.77
CA GLU A 103 -17.33 9.40 8.00
C GLU A 103 -17.06 8.00 8.56
N ASP A 104 -17.68 7.66 9.68
CA ASP A 104 -17.57 6.34 10.29
C ASP A 104 -18.55 5.33 9.64
N SER A 105 -18.49 4.06 10.09
CA SER A 105 -19.36 2.98 9.60
C SER A 105 -20.84 3.19 9.91
N LYS A 106 -21.20 4.19 10.73
CA LYS A 106 -22.58 4.54 11.07
C LYS A 106 -23.06 5.79 10.32
N GLY A 107 -22.22 6.36 9.44
CA GLY A 107 -22.50 7.60 8.72
C GLY A 107 -22.32 8.86 9.56
N GLN A 108 -21.65 8.78 10.73
CA GLN A 108 -21.35 9.96 11.54
C GLN A 108 -20.19 10.73 10.93
N ILE A 109 -20.40 12.03 10.73
CA ILE A 109 -19.36 12.92 10.19
C ILE A 109 -18.58 13.54 11.35
N ILE A 110 -17.27 13.49 11.24
CA ILE A 110 -16.31 14.07 12.19
C ILE A 110 -15.37 14.96 11.39
N THR A 111 -15.13 16.18 11.89
CA THR A 111 -14.17 17.12 11.33
C THR A 111 -13.05 17.41 12.32
N ALA A 112 -11.86 17.69 11.82
CA ALA A 112 -10.71 18.10 12.60
C ALA A 112 -9.82 19.06 11.79
N ALA A 113 -8.92 19.76 12.45
CA ALA A 113 -7.98 20.64 11.77
C ALA A 113 -6.87 19.85 11.07
N SER A 114 -6.51 18.68 11.60
CA SER A 114 -5.49 17.80 11.01
C SER A 114 -5.83 16.32 11.15
N ILE A 115 -5.17 15.48 10.35
CA ILE A 115 -5.27 14.01 10.44
C ILE A 115 -4.73 13.51 11.78
N GLU A 116 -3.68 14.12 12.30
CA GLU A 116 -3.09 13.76 13.59
C GLU A 116 -4.13 13.92 14.71
N GLU A 117 -4.83 15.07 14.73
CA GLU A 117 -5.91 15.30 15.68
C GLU A 117 -7.01 14.25 15.53
N LEU A 118 -7.45 14.00 14.28
CA LEU A 118 -8.51 13.03 14.02
C LEU A 118 -8.09 11.61 14.40
N SER A 119 -6.90 11.18 13.99
CA SER A 119 -6.39 9.84 14.29
C SER A 119 -6.17 9.65 15.79
N GLN A 120 -5.65 10.67 16.49
CA GLN A 120 -5.52 10.63 17.95
C GLN A 120 -6.88 10.46 18.63
N ARG A 121 -7.91 11.16 18.17
CA ARG A 121 -9.27 11.08 18.73
C ARG A 121 -9.96 9.75 18.45
N MET A 122 -9.82 9.23 17.21
CA MET A 122 -10.53 8.03 16.77
C MET A 122 -9.80 6.74 17.13
N LEU A 123 -8.48 6.73 17.03
CA LEU A 123 -7.65 5.53 17.14
C LEU A 123 -6.83 5.50 18.43
N GLY A 124 -6.71 6.63 19.15
CA GLY A 124 -5.87 6.77 20.33
C GLY A 124 -4.37 6.85 20.03
N PHE A 125 -3.99 7.07 18.78
CA PHE A 125 -2.62 7.30 18.35
C PHE A 125 -2.57 8.13 17.06
N VAL A 126 -1.42 8.76 16.83
CA VAL A 126 -1.19 9.58 15.65
C VAL A 126 -0.74 8.71 14.47
N LEU A 127 -1.48 8.77 13.37
CA LEU A 127 -1.06 8.22 12.08
C LEU A 127 -0.33 9.29 11.27
N PRO A 128 0.84 9.01 10.70
CA PRO A 128 1.60 9.97 9.90
C PRO A 128 1.05 10.04 8.46
N PHE A 129 -0.20 10.39 8.31
CA PHE A 129 -0.90 10.32 7.02
C PHE A 129 -0.33 11.28 5.99
N ASP A 130 0.03 12.50 6.41
CA ASP A 130 0.58 13.51 5.51
C ASP A 130 1.93 13.05 4.94
N HIS A 131 2.72 12.35 5.76
CA HIS A 131 3.97 11.75 5.33
C HIS A 131 3.79 10.49 4.47
N LEU A 132 2.73 9.73 4.73
CA LEU A 132 2.49 8.46 4.06
C LEU A 132 2.37 8.62 2.55
N ASN A 133 1.73 9.68 2.08
CA ASN A 133 1.60 10.01 0.68
C ASN A 133 2.97 10.14 -0.02
N GLN A 134 3.92 10.84 0.62
CA GLN A 134 5.27 10.99 0.11
C GLN A 134 6.05 9.68 0.19
N TRP A 135 5.97 8.96 1.31
CA TRP A 135 6.70 7.71 1.51
C TRP A 135 6.29 6.61 0.53
N VAL A 136 5.00 6.49 0.20
CA VAL A 136 4.55 5.47 -0.79
C VAL A 136 5.08 5.76 -2.19
N GLN A 137 5.32 7.02 -2.53
CA GLN A 137 5.89 7.44 -3.81
C GLN A 137 7.43 7.43 -3.83
N GLY A 138 8.08 7.21 -2.68
CA GLY A 138 9.54 7.10 -2.58
C GLY A 138 10.24 8.39 -2.20
N TYR A 139 9.51 9.32 -1.61
CA TYR A 139 10.07 10.58 -1.12
C TYR A 139 10.24 10.54 0.40
N TRP A 140 11.33 11.14 0.91
CA TRP A 140 11.39 11.55 2.31
C TRP A 140 11.00 13.02 2.41
N ILE A 141 10.49 13.43 3.58
CA ILE A 141 10.12 14.82 3.85
C ILE A 141 11.40 15.62 3.98
N ALA A 142 11.64 16.58 3.08
CA ALA A 142 12.92 17.29 2.94
C ALA A 142 13.28 18.11 4.19
N ASP A 143 12.30 18.72 4.84
CA ASP A 143 12.51 19.63 5.97
C ASP A 143 12.51 18.91 7.34
N GLU A 144 12.44 17.59 7.36
CA GLU A 144 12.47 16.78 8.57
C GLU A 144 13.71 15.89 8.65
N PRO A 145 14.23 15.65 9.86
CA PRO A 145 15.34 14.72 10.05
C PRO A 145 15.03 13.33 9.50
N TYR A 146 15.92 12.79 8.70
CA TYR A 146 15.80 11.45 8.12
C TYR A 146 17.11 10.67 8.19
N GLN A 147 17.02 9.36 8.03
CA GLN A 147 18.17 8.48 7.90
C GLN A 147 17.87 7.37 6.90
N LEU A 148 18.72 7.23 5.88
CA LEU A 148 18.68 6.09 4.99
C LEU A 148 19.46 4.94 5.65
N LEU A 149 18.76 3.85 5.89
CA LEU A 149 19.29 2.66 6.53
C LEU A 149 19.79 1.66 5.48
N PRO A 150 20.65 0.70 5.88
CA PRO A 150 20.98 -0.44 5.03
C PRO A 150 19.70 -1.14 4.52
N ASN A 151 19.80 -1.79 3.36
CA ASN A 151 18.69 -2.48 2.69
C ASN A 151 17.54 -1.56 2.22
N GLY A 152 17.83 -0.29 1.94
CA GLY A 152 16.88 0.62 1.33
C GLY A 152 15.72 1.06 2.22
N LYS A 153 15.89 1.02 3.54
CA LYS A 153 14.89 1.52 4.48
C LYS A 153 15.10 3.00 4.77
N LEU A 154 14.00 3.71 4.92
CA LEU A 154 13.98 5.08 5.43
C LEU A 154 13.59 5.09 6.90
N LYS A 155 14.29 5.86 7.73
CA LYS A 155 13.87 6.18 9.09
C LYS A 155 13.55 7.66 9.14
N GLN A 156 12.31 8.00 9.44
CA GLN A 156 11.81 9.38 9.53
C GLN A 156 10.60 9.45 10.48
N SER A 157 10.46 10.53 11.22
CA SER A 157 9.29 10.83 12.08
C SER A 157 8.92 9.69 13.04
N GLY A 158 9.94 8.95 13.53
CA GLY A 158 9.75 7.82 14.44
C GLY A 158 9.35 6.49 13.77
N TRP A 159 9.24 6.46 12.45
CA TRP A 159 8.94 5.26 11.66
C TRP A 159 10.15 4.73 10.92
N ILE A 160 10.15 3.43 10.68
CA ILE A 160 11.03 2.75 9.72
C ILE A 160 10.17 2.29 8.57
N ILE A 161 10.44 2.84 7.39
CA ILE A 161 9.68 2.60 6.18
C ILE A 161 10.49 1.74 5.22
N GLN A 162 9.88 0.69 4.69
CA GLN A 162 10.44 -0.11 3.62
C GLN A 162 9.44 -0.17 2.47
N ARG A 163 9.93 0.07 1.27
CA ARG A 163 9.13 0.11 0.05
C ARG A 163 9.60 -0.99 -0.90
N GLN A 164 8.67 -1.69 -1.52
CA GLN A 164 8.91 -2.61 -2.63
C GLN A 164 8.14 -2.08 -3.82
N GLN A 165 8.82 -1.98 -4.96
CA GLN A 165 8.23 -1.48 -6.20
C GLN A 165 7.66 -2.62 -7.03
N GLN A 166 6.71 -2.31 -7.91
CA GLN A 166 6.28 -3.21 -8.96
C GLN A 166 7.42 -3.41 -9.97
N ASN A 167 7.50 -4.60 -10.55
CA ASN A 167 8.51 -4.89 -11.55
C ASN A 167 8.40 -3.95 -12.76
N GLY A 168 9.51 -3.25 -13.08
CA GLY A 168 9.56 -2.35 -14.22
C GLY A 168 8.86 -1.00 -14.03
N SER A 169 8.44 -0.68 -12.79
CA SER A 169 7.78 0.57 -12.45
C SER A 169 8.36 1.16 -11.16
N HIS A 170 8.17 2.47 -10.95
CA HIS A 170 8.41 3.12 -9.67
C HIS A 170 7.22 3.02 -8.71
N ASN A 171 6.08 2.50 -9.18
CA ASN A 171 4.86 2.39 -8.38
C ASN A 171 5.05 1.45 -7.19
N PRO A 172 4.44 1.73 -6.04
CA PRO A 172 4.53 0.87 -4.87
C PRO A 172 3.80 -0.46 -5.12
N ARG A 173 4.39 -1.56 -4.67
CA ARG A 173 3.73 -2.86 -4.57
C ARG A 173 3.43 -3.19 -3.12
N ILE A 174 4.40 -2.96 -2.25
CA ILE A 174 4.27 -3.18 -0.80
C ILE A 174 4.97 -2.03 -0.08
N VAL A 175 4.31 -1.48 0.93
CA VAL A 175 4.91 -0.53 1.86
C VAL A 175 4.75 -1.05 3.28
N LEU A 176 5.85 -1.15 3.99
CA LEU A 176 5.92 -1.57 5.38
C LEU A 176 6.31 -0.37 6.24
N LEU A 177 5.56 -0.12 7.30
CA LEU A 177 5.86 0.92 8.28
C LEU A 177 5.92 0.26 9.66
N ASN A 178 7.01 0.48 10.36
CA ASN A 178 7.22 -0.08 11.68
C ASN A 178 7.63 1.01 12.66
N ASN A 179 7.11 0.97 13.87
CA ASN A 179 7.60 1.73 15.01
C ASN A 179 7.56 0.86 16.28
N ALA A 180 7.78 1.47 17.45
CA ALA A 180 7.79 0.74 18.72
C ALA A 180 6.47 0.02 19.06
N ARG A 181 5.34 0.45 18.46
CA ARG A 181 3.99 -0.05 18.78
C ARG A 181 3.36 -0.78 17.61
N PHE A 182 3.51 -0.25 16.39
CA PHE A 182 2.76 -0.68 15.22
C PHE A 182 3.65 -1.33 14.16
N ASP A 183 3.12 -2.40 13.55
CA ASP A 183 3.55 -2.90 12.25
C ASP A 183 2.39 -2.70 11.28
N ILE A 184 2.61 -1.89 10.24
CA ILE A 184 1.63 -1.61 9.20
C ILE A 184 2.16 -2.14 7.88
N ARG A 185 1.32 -2.84 7.13
CA ARG A 185 1.61 -3.34 5.80
C ARG A 185 0.51 -2.90 4.85
N LEU A 186 0.89 -2.15 3.84
CA LEU A 186 0.07 -1.82 2.67
C LEU A 186 0.51 -2.70 1.50
N VAL A 187 -0.43 -3.35 0.85
CA VAL A 187 -0.22 -4.09 -0.39
C VAL A 187 -1.10 -3.43 -1.44
N PHE A 188 -0.48 -2.83 -2.44
CA PHE A 188 -1.17 -2.20 -3.56
C PHE A 188 -1.48 -3.27 -4.60
N ASP A 189 -2.75 -3.57 -4.79
CA ASP A 189 -3.23 -4.49 -5.82
C ASP A 189 -3.36 -3.75 -7.14
N GLU A 190 -3.77 -2.47 -7.10
CA GLU A 190 -3.83 -1.54 -8.22
C GLU A 190 -3.18 -0.21 -7.82
N TYR A 191 -2.50 0.43 -8.76
CA TYR A 191 -1.92 1.77 -8.61
C TYR A 191 -1.79 2.41 -9.99
N THR A 192 -2.40 3.57 -10.17
CA THR A 192 -2.42 4.31 -11.44
C THR A 192 -2.15 5.78 -11.15
N ASP A 193 -1.12 6.35 -11.81
CA ASP A 193 -0.88 7.78 -11.77
C ASP A 193 -2.04 8.53 -12.45
N THR A 194 -2.43 9.66 -11.89
CA THR A 194 -3.53 10.49 -12.42
C THR A 194 -3.06 11.92 -12.60
N ASP A 195 -3.63 12.61 -13.61
CA ASP A 195 -3.44 14.03 -13.78
C ASP A 195 -4.33 14.82 -12.80
N ASP A 196 -3.72 15.77 -12.08
CA ASP A 196 -4.40 16.59 -11.06
C ASP A 196 -5.40 17.59 -11.63
N SER A 197 -5.42 17.81 -12.94
CA SER A 197 -6.09 18.95 -13.59
C SER A 197 -7.62 18.89 -13.64
N ALA A 198 -8.25 17.77 -13.29
CA ALA A 198 -9.68 17.52 -13.56
C ALA A 198 -10.55 17.22 -12.32
N LYS A 199 -9.99 17.19 -11.10
CA LYS A 199 -10.72 16.74 -9.91
C LYS A 199 -11.11 17.89 -8.98
N SER A 200 -12.14 17.65 -8.15
CA SER A 200 -12.66 18.61 -7.18
C SER A 200 -11.56 19.11 -6.25
N ALA A 201 -11.56 20.41 -5.97
CA ALA A 201 -10.64 21.02 -4.99
C ALA A 201 -11.07 20.81 -3.54
N GLN A 202 -12.17 20.12 -3.28
CA GLN A 202 -12.74 19.88 -1.96
C GLN A 202 -13.23 18.45 -1.78
N CYS A 203 -13.22 17.99 -0.53
CA CYS A 203 -13.77 16.70 -0.14
C CYS A 203 -15.27 16.59 -0.42
N GLU A 204 -15.70 15.57 -1.13
CA GLU A 204 -17.13 15.30 -1.40
C GLU A 204 -17.95 15.13 -0.11
N LEU A 205 -17.36 14.60 0.95
CA LEU A 205 -18.01 14.45 2.25
C LEU A 205 -18.50 15.78 2.84
N ARG A 206 -17.93 16.92 2.44
CA ARG A 206 -18.36 18.24 2.94
C ARG A 206 -19.78 18.61 2.46
N GLN A 207 -20.22 18.04 1.35
CA GLN A 207 -21.60 18.24 0.87
C GLN A 207 -22.65 17.66 1.83
N LYS A 208 -22.26 16.70 2.68
CA LYS A 208 -23.15 16.12 3.70
C LYS A 208 -23.31 17.00 4.95
N LEU A 209 -22.52 18.09 5.05
CA LEU A 209 -22.63 19.07 6.16
C LEU A 209 -23.54 20.24 5.83
N SER A 210 -24.00 20.35 4.58
CA SER A 210 -24.83 21.47 4.11
C SER A 210 -26.33 21.22 4.27
#